data_e8322212649e8d27c06064ac886f9d9f
#
_entry.id   e8322212649e8d27c06064ac886f9d9f
#
_cell.length_a   1.000
_cell.length_b   1.000
_cell.length_c   1.000
_cell.angle_alpha   90.00
_cell.angle_beta   90.00
_cell.angle_gamma   90.00
#
_symmetry.space_group_name_H-M   'P 1'
#
loop_
_entity.id
_entity.type
_entity.pdbx_description
1 polymer ?
#
loop_
_entity_poly.entity_id
_entity_poly.type
_entity_poly.pdbx_seq_one_letter_code
_entity_poly.pdbx_strand_id
1 'polypeptide(L)'
;MLACLVYLAAGETDGDADVIRMPTILAHVLPSLVTFGTAGLVWLAHVRGARGTVFYLLAGLLGTLVLGQLLFARDSDLHPGVVLFQVVALGAVVRYAAVFTTPGYIGIDVWVHIAEFTRGIVETNSLAGMGQTKYVMAPFYHLLVVTTAAFTGLGLRWGLLLSLGVAMPVTILFVYAAANYLVSTRWALFAAAMYAVAGAAVQWSIHLIPTRLGLLYFVAILALVLRLFLLPTGWADGFLTVLFIVAVPLTHQVSSFILLVFLLAGAFTQFVLRTGLMDAPQSSDHVLGAQEVESIAFSGYAVFNVGFLTLTWSLTPYYGRSFIETAVLFLLDSLGGAAETGGGIGGGGGGGGSEAVPLVQFLVSNFDVIGFLMLLFGTTVGCLYAFRRGRTNQAVLTLVVAAVGMAAFTLGPPLAGIGTFLSGRWFAFLYVVMAILTAIGFSHLQRGLSPTLLVVFMLVFLYAFPMVMVASPKGTIDNPVLDHEQPRLGYTQEELAAMHTLGETTTGSQSDPIFTDFPYSTLFNRVHSTRFGAATVPDGERATDDELIYREYQTDGAPLFRSGEGGQRVHRVLESAVCPPSRDKLYANGDVTFCRTA
;
A
#
# COMPACT_ATOMS: atom_id res chain seq x y z
N MET A 1 0.42 9.42 23.65
CA MET A 1 -0.17 10.08 24.84
C MET A 1 -1.68 10.25 24.72
N LEU A 2 -2.24 10.91 23.68
CA LEU A 2 -3.70 11.09 23.54
C LEU A 2 -4.49 9.77 23.57
N ALA A 3 -4.06 8.73 22.86
CA ALA A 3 -4.69 7.41 22.86
C ALA A 3 -4.76 6.78 24.27
N CYS A 4 -3.69 6.92 25.07
CA CYS A 4 -3.68 6.43 26.46
C CYS A 4 -4.67 7.21 27.33
N LEU A 5 -4.74 8.53 27.20
CA LEU A 5 -5.68 9.36 27.94
C LEU A 5 -7.14 9.02 27.60
N VAL A 6 -7.45 8.87 26.32
CA VAL A 6 -8.80 8.49 25.85
C VAL A 6 -9.15 7.07 26.33
N TYR A 7 -8.20 6.13 26.27
CA TYR A 7 -8.39 4.79 26.80
C TYR A 7 -8.71 4.78 28.29
N LEU A 8 -7.96 5.56 29.10
CA LEU A 8 -8.21 5.69 30.54
C LEU A 8 -9.54 6.38 30.84
N ALA A 9 -9.93 7.38 30.05
CA ALA A 9 -11.20 8.08 30.19
C ALA A 9 -12.41 7.20 29.84
N ALA A 10 -12.22 6.18 29.00
CA ALA A 10 -13.28 5.25 28.62
C ALA A 10 -13.76 4.34 29.78
N GLY A 11 -13.01 4.24 30.88
CA GLY A 11 -13.42 3.55 32.10
C GLY A 11 -13.78 2.07 31.93
N GLU A 12 -14.21 1.45 33.02
CA GLU A 12 -14.76 0.09 33.06
C GLU A 12 -16.29 0.14 33.14
N THR A 13 -16.98 0.43 32.07
CA THR A 13 -18.45 0.34 32.07
C THR A 13 -18.88 -0.96 31.40
N ASP A 14 -19.50 -1.86 32.20
CA ASP A 14 -20.20 -3.05 31.69
C ASP A 14 -21.62 -2.72 31.15
N GLY A 15 -21.95 -1.44 31.04
CA GLY A 15 -23.28 -0.99 30.60
C GLY A 15 -23.32 -0.77 29.09
N ASP A 16 -24.46 -1.11 28.49
CA ASP A 16 -24.84 -0.61 27.16
C ASP A 16 -24.91 0.93 27.26
N ALA A 17 -23.88 1.62 26.80
CA ALA A 17 -23.93 3.06 26.67
C ALA A 17 -25.09 3.43 25.74
N ASP A 18 -25.89 4.43 26.11
CA ASP A 18 -26.91 5.02 25.22
C ASP A 18 -26.23 5.63 24.00
N VAL A 19 -25.95 4.78 23.00
CA VAL A 19 -25.34 5.19 21.74
C VAL A 19 -26.39 5.96 20.94
N ILE A 20 -26.05 7.18 20.53
CA ILE A 20 -26.89 7.95 19.63
C ILE A 20 -27.11 7.13 18.36
N ARG A 21 -28.38 6.85 18.04
CA ARG A 21 -28.78 6.09 16.87
C ARG A 21 -29.41 7.01 15.84
N MET A 22 -29.08 6.78 14.57
CA MET A 22 -29.72 7.53 13.48
C MET A 22 -31.20 7.16 13.35
N PRO A 23 -32.05 8.08 12.83
CA PRO A 23 -33.43 7.77 12.47
C PRO A 23 -33.51 6.62 11.47
N THR A 24 -34.48 5.72 11.64
CA THR A 24 -34.69 4.54 10.76
C THR A 24 -34.81 4.91 9.29
N ILE A 25 -35.49 6.02 8.97
CA ILE A 25 -35.60 6.51 7.57
C ILE A 25 -34.22 6.76 6.98
N LEU A 26 -33.31 7.40 7.72
CA LEU A 26 -31.95 7.68 7.26
C LEU A 26 -31.15 6.38 7.09
N ALA A 27 -31.31 5.42 8.02
CA ALA A 27 -30.65 4.12 7.93
C ALA A 27 -31.06 3.34 6.66
N HIS A 28 -32.29 3.51 6.16
CA HIS A 28 -32.77 2.86 4.92
C HIS A 28 -32.37 3.64 3.65
N VAL A 29 -32.25 4.97 3.72
CA VAL A 29 -31.88 5.81 2.56
C VAL A 29 -30.38 5.77 2.29
N LEU A 30 -29.53 5.76 3.32
CA LEU A 30 -28.08 5.79 3.18
C LEU A 30 -27.51 4.67 2.30
N PRO A 31 -27.95 3.41 2.40
CA PRO A 31 -27.47 2.35 1.52
C PRO A 31 -27.68 2.66 0.03
N SER A 32 -28.83 3.18 -0.33
CA SER A 32 -29.13 3.58 -1.70
C SER A 32 -28.26 4.76 -2.14
N LEU A 33 -28.11 5.77 -1.29
CA LEU A 33 -27.27 6.95 -1.56
C LEU A 33 -25.82 6.56 -1.80
N VAL A 34 -25.25 5.67 -0.96
CA VAL A 34 -23.88 5.18 -1.14
C VAL A 34 -23.74 4.38 -2.43
N THR A 35 -24.69 3.52 -2.75
CA THR A 35 -24.64 2.69 -3.97
C THR A 35 -24.74 3.56 -5.23
N PHE A 36 -25.70 4.49 -5.28
CA PHE A 36 -25.83 5.41 -6.42
C PHE A 36 -24.65 6.38 -6.49
N GLY A 37 -24.16 6.89 -5.37
CA GLY A 37 -22.97 7.74 -5.32
C GLY A 37 -21.73 7.00 -5.83
N THR A 38 -21.57 5.71 -5.49
CA THR A 38 -20.47 4.88 -6.01
C THR A 38 -20.58 4.66 -7.52
N ALA A 39 -21.79 4.45 -8.05
CA ALA A 39 -22.03 4.42 -9.50
C ALA A 39 -21.74 5.78 -10.14
N GLY A 40 -22.09 6.89 -9.45
CA GLY A 40 -21.75 8.25 -9.87
C GLY A 40 -20.25 8.51 -9.98
N LEU A 41 -19.42 7.90 -9.10
CA LEU A 41 -17.96 7.97 -9.23
C LEU A 41 -17.45 7.31 -10.52
N VAL A 42 -18.01 6.15 -10.89
CA VAL A 42 -17.66 5.47 -12.15
C VAL A 42 -18.00 6.35 -13.33
N TRP A 43 -19.23 6.90 -13.35
CA TRP A 43 -19.65 7.81 -14.40
C TRP A 43 -18.77 9.06 -14.48
N LEU A 44 -18.45 9.69 -13.33
CA LEU A 44 -17.60 10.87 -13.25
C LEU A 44 -16.19 10.61 -13.81
N ALA A 45 -15.57 9.50 -13.41
CA ALA A 45 -14.25 9.09 -13.90
C ALA A 45 -14.27 8.84 -15.41
N HIS A 46 -15.33 8.16 -15.91
CA HIS A 46 -15.50 7.88 -17.35
C HIS A 46 -15.65 9.17 -18.18
N VAL A 47 -16.53 10.08 -17.76
CA VAL A 47 -16.80 11.34 -18.50
C VAL A 47 -15.61 12.29 -18.47
N ARG A 48 -14.88 12.33 -17.36
CA ARG A 48 -13.72 13.21 -17.19
C ARG A 48 -12.44 12.61 -17.74
N GLY A 49 -12.37 11.32 -17.98
CA GLY A 49 -11.13 10.61 -18.33
C GLY A 49 -10.06 10.69 -17.24
N ALA A 50 -10.41 11.16 -16.02
CA ALA A 50 -9.47 11.38 -14.92
C ALA A 50 -10.16 11.31 -13.56
N ARG A 51 -9.38 11.01 -12.52
CA ARG A 51 -9.79 11.09 -11.11
C ARG A 51 -9.43 12.48 -10.55
N GLY A 52 -10.16 13.51 -10.92
CA GLY A 52 -9.92 14.88 -10.41
C GLY A 52 -10.43 15.10 -8.97
N THR A 53 -10.27 16.32 -8.46
CA THR A 53 -10.62 16.73 -7.08
C THR A 53 -12.03 16.32 -6.67
N VAL A 54 -13.03 16.50 -7.56
CA VAL A 54 -14.44 16.15 -7.27
C VAL A 54 -14.60 14.64 -7.05
N PHE A 55 -13.86 13.80 -7.79
CA PHE A 55 -13.86 12.34 -7.59
C PHE A 55 -13.40 11.99 -6.17
N TYR A 56 -12.30 12.57 -5.72
CA TYR A 56 -11.73 12.26 -4.40
C TYR A 56 -12.59 12.77 -3.25
N LEU A 57 -13.16 13.99 -3.38
CA LEU A 57 -14.10 14.54 -2.40
C LEU A 57 -15.35 13.66 -2.28
N LEU A 58 -15.93 13.25 -3.41
CA LEU A 58 -17.10 12.37 -3.40
C LEU A 58 -16.76 10.97 -2.85
N ALA A 59 -15.62 10.41 -3.21
CA ALA A 59 -15.18 9.11 -2.68
C ALA A 59 -14.96 9.16 -1.16
N GLY A 60 -14.34 10.23 -0.65
CA GLY A 60 -14.17 10.46 0.79
C GLY A 60 -15.53 10.61 1.51
N LEU A 61 -16.45 11.38 0.92
CA LEU A 61 -17.81 11.53 1.46
C LEU A 61 -18.56 10.19 1.51
N LEU A 62 -18.48 9.37 0.46
CA LEU A 62 -19.11 8.05 0.45
C LEU A 62 -18.49 7.13 1.51
N GLY A 63 -17.17 7.17 1.70
CA GLY A 63 -16.50 6.49 2.81
C GLY A 63 -17.02 6.94 4.18
N THR A 64 -17.22 8.25 4.37
CA THR A 64 -17.83 8.82 5.58
C THR A 64 -19.26 8.29 5.78
N LEU A 65 -20.08 8.23 4.73
CA LEU A 65 -21.45 7.70 4.82
C LEU A 65 -21.47 6.20 5.16
N VAL A 66 -20.57 5.40 4.61
CA VAL A 66 -20.42 3.97 4.96
C VAL A 66 -20.07 3.81 6.44
N LEU A 67 -19.05 4.54 6.90
CA LEU A 67 -18.67 4.50 8.33
C LEU A 67 -19.79 5.02 9.23
N GLY A 68 -20.53 6.05 8.78
CA GLY A 68 -21.71 6.57 9.48
C GLY A 68 -22.83 5.53 9.65
N GLN A 69 -23.12 4.73 8.61
CA GLN A 69 -24.04 3.60 8.72
C GLN A 69 -23.56 2.61 9.80
N LEU A 70 -22.28 2.26 9.77
CA LEU A 70 -21.70 1.30 10.71
C LEU A 70 -21.75 1.77 12.17
N LEU A 71 -21.53 3.05 12.41
CA LEU A 71 -21.48 3.58 13.78
C LEU A 71 -22.85 3.94 14.35
N PHE A 72 -23.76 4.47 13.54
CA PHE A 72 -25.02 5.06 14.03
C PHE A 72 -26.30 4.30 13.66
N ALA A 73 -26.28 3.36 12.67
CA ALA A 73 -27.48 2.55 12.40
C ALA A 73 -27.77 1.61 13.58
N ARG A 74 -29.05 1.33 13.84
CA ARG A 74 -29.46 0.28 14.79
C ARG A 74 -29.07 -1.09 14.26
N ASP A 75 -28.89 -2.07 15.11
CA ASP A 75 -28.57 -3.43 14.68
C ASP A 75 -29.70 -4.05 13.83
N SER A 76 -30.97 -3.68 14.13
CA SER A 76 -32.13 -4.08 13.33
C SER A 76 -32.17 -3.51 11.91
N ASP A 77 -31.56 -2.33 11.72
CA ASP A 77 -31.60 -1.58 10.46
C ASP A 77 -30.30 -1.77 9.64
N LEU A 78 -29.29 -2.43 10.24
CA LEU A 78 -28.01 -2.70 9.60
C LEU A 78 -28.08 -4.01 8.81
N HIS A 79 -27.91 -3.95 7.50
CA HIS A 79 -27.82 -5.11 6.62
C HIS A 79 -26.37 -5.42 6.27
N PRO A 80 -25.68 -6.34 6.99
CA PRO A 80 -24.24 -6.56 6.85
C PRO A 80 -23.79 -6.87 5.42
N GLY A 81 -24.55 -7.67 4.68
CA GLY A 81 -24.24 -8.02 3.30
C GLY A 81 -24.28 -6.82 2.36
N VAL A 82 -25.25 -5.90 2.55
CA VAL A 82 -25.36 -4.66 1.76
C VAL A 82 -24.17 -3.74 2.05
N VAL A 83 -23.84 -3.55 3.33
CA VAL A 83 -22.72 -2.70 3.71
C VAL A 83 -21.40 -3.29 3.24
N LEU A 84 -21.20 -4.61 3.35
CA LEU A 84 -20.01 -5.28 2.81
C LEU A 84 -19.87 -5.07 1.30
N PHE A 85 -20.98 -5.22 0.56
CA PHE A 85 -21.01 -4.93 -0.87
C PHE A 85 -20.60 -3.47 -1.16
N GLN A 86 -21.12 -2.51 -0.41
CA GLN A 86 -20.79 -1.09 -0.56
C GLN A 86 -19.29 -0.82 -0.30
N VAL A 87 -18.74 -1.41 0.75
CA VAL A 87 -17.31 -1.29 1.10
C VAL A 87 -16.43 -1.84 -0.02
N VAL A 88 -16.76 -3.02 -0.53
CA VAL A 88 -16.01 -3.66 -1.63
C VAL A 88 -16.20 -2.88 -2.93
N ALA A 89 -17.42 -2.44 -3.25
CA ALA A 89 -17.71 -1.68 -4.46
C ALA A 89 -16.98 -0.32 -4.46
N LEU A 90 -17.08 0.45 -3.37
CA LEU A 90 -16.37 1.72 -3.22
C LEU A 90 -14.85 1.52 -3.31
N GLY A 91 -14.33 0.52 -2.57
CA GLY A 91 -12.92 0.16 -2.62
C GLY A 91 -12.45 -0.27 -4.01
N ALA A 92 -13.28 -0.99 -4.77
CA ALA A 92 -13.00 -1.38 -6.15
C ALA A 92 -13.02 -0.16 -7.09
N VAL A 93 -14.03 0.72 -6.98
CA VAL A 93 -14.16 1.90 -7.84
C VAL A 93 -12.98 2.86 -7.64
N VAL A 94 -12.58 3.12 -6.40
CA VAL A 94 -11.41 3.98 -6.11
C VAL A 94 -10.13 3.44 -6.77
N ARG A 95 -9.98 2.12 -6.85
CA ARG A 95 -8.82 1.46 -7.47
C ARG A 95 -8.94 1.38 -9.00
N TYR A 96 -10.05 0.87 -9.48
CA TYR A 96 -10.22 0.63 -10.92
C TYR A 96 -10.37 1.92 -11.73
N ALA A 97 -10.97 2.96 -11.16
CA ALA A 97 -11.04 4.24 -11.84
C ALA A 97 -9.64 4.74 -12.23
N ALA A 98 -8.60 4.57 -11.37
CA ALA A 98 -7.23 4.89 -11.72
C ALA A 98 -6.74 4.12 -12.96
N VAL A 99 -6.96 2.81 -12.94
CA VAL A 99 -6.49 1.90 -14.00
C VAL A 99 -7.16 2.19 -15.34
N PHE A 100 -8.44 2.58 -15.33
CA PHE A 100 -9.19 2.85 -16.55
C PHE A 100 -9.03 4.28 -17.08
N THR A 101 -8.67 5.23 -16.22
CA THR A 101 -8.40 6.63 -16.61
C THR A 101 -6.94 6.88 -16.97
N THR A 102 -6.02 5.96 -16.64
CA THR A 102 -4.60 6.09 -16.96
C THR A 102 -4.24 5.16 -18.12
N PRO A 103 -3.72 5.67 -19.24
CA PRO A 103 -3.23 4.82 -20.32
C PRO A 103 -1.96 4.07 -19.90
N GLY A 104 -1.75 2.88 -20.46
CA GLY A 104 -0.59 2.04 -20.13
C GLY A 104 -0.64 1.44 -18.71
N TYR A 105 0.49 1.42 -18.04
CA TYR A 105 0.64 0.89 -16.68
C TYR A 105 0.93 2.02 -15.69
N ILE A 106 0.46 1.89 -14.46
CA ILE A 106 0.71 2.84 -13.39
C ILE A 106 1.93 2.39 -12.59
N GLY A 107 2.97 3.22 -12.60
CA GLY A 107 4.23 2.98 -11.92
C GLY A 107 5.29 2.31 -12.79
N ILE A 108 6.51 2.83 -12.66
CA ILE A 108 7.64 2.43 -13.49
C ILE A 108 8.02 0.95 -13.29
N ASP A 109 7.90 0.45 -12.05
CA ASP A 109 8.16 -0.96 -11.75
C ASP A 109 7.22 -1.89 -12.51
N VAL A 110 5.96 -1.48 -12.78
CA VAL A 110 5.01 -2.30 -13.55
C VAL A 110 5.47 -2.44 -15.00
N TRP A 111 6.03 -1.38 -15.57
CA TRP A 111 6.61 -1.44 -16.91
C TRP A 111 7.79 -2.42 -16.97
N VAL A 112 8.67 -2.42 -15.97
CA VAL A 112 9.75 -3.42 -15.85
C VAL A 112 9.18 -4.84 -15.81
N HIS A 113 8.22 -5.08 -14.93
CA HIS A 113 7.67 -6.43 -14.76
C HIS A 113 6.89 -6.93 -15.98
N ILE A 114 6.15 -6.05 -16.67
CA ILE A 114 5.28 -6.48 -17.75
C ILE A 114 5.97 -6.31 -19.12
N ALA A 115 6.53 -5.13 -19.40
CA ALA A 115 7.10 -4.85 -20.72
C ALA A 115 8.48 -5.49 -20.95
N GLU A 116 9.18 -5.86 -19.88
CA GLU A 116 10.46 -6.55 -19.98
C GLU A 116 10.32 -8.04 -19.58
N PHE A 117 10.05 -8.34 -18.32
CA PHE A 117 10.11 -9.72 -17.84
C PHE A 117 8.96 -10.60 -18.34
N THR A 118 7.71 -10.14 -18.25
CA THR A 118 6.55 -10.94 -18.70
C THR A 118 6.54 -11.10 -20.20
N ARG A 119 6.88 -10.05 -20.96
CA ARG A 119 7.03 -10.13 -22.42
C ARG A 119 8.13 -11.10 -22.80
N GLY A 120 9.29 -11.06 -22.14
CA GLY A 120 10.39 -12.00 -22.39
C GLY A 120 9.98 -13.46 -22.20
N ILE A 121 9.14 -13.77 -21.19
CA ILE A 121 8.58 -15.12 -21.03
C ILE A 121 7.71 -15.51 -22.23
N VAL A 122 6.84 -14.59 -22.69
CA VAL A 122 5.95 -14.87 -23.83
C VAL A 122 6.75 -15.10 -25.12
N GLU A 123 7.76 -14.26 -25.39
CA GLU A 123 8.58 -14.34 -26.61
C GLU A 123 9.46 -15.59 -26.65
N THR A 124 9.97 -16.03 -25.51
CA THR A 124 10.88 -17.20 -25.45
C THR A 124 10.18 -18.50 -25.03
N ASN A 125 8.92 -18.43 -24.61
CA ASN A 125 8.19 -19.53 -23.97
C ASN A 125 8.94 -20.15 -22.78
N SER A 126 9.74 -19.36 -22.06
CA SER A 126 10.63 -19.80 -20.99
C SER A 126 10.81 -18.74 -19.93
N LEU A 127 11.00 -19.15 -18.66
CA LEU A 127 11.41 -18.26 -17.59
C LEU A 127 12.78 -17.62 -17.84
N ALA A 128 13.63 -18.25 -18.67
CA ALA A 128 14.91 -17.68 -19.09
C ALA A 128 14.76 -16.35 -19.85
N GLY A 129 13.60 -16.10 -20.47
CA GLY A 129 13.27 -14.82 -21.10
C GLY A 129 13.21 -13.62 -20.15
N MET A 130 13.15 -13.84 -18.82
CA MET A 130 13.29 -12.76 -17.84
C MET A 130 14.76 -12.31 -17.65
N GLY A 131 15.73 -12.99 -18.25
CA GLY A 131 17.15 -12.70 -18.03
C GLY A 131 17.64 -13.06 -16.63
N GLN A 132 18.79 -12.50 -16.23
CA GLN A 132 19.38 -12.73 -14.91
C GLN A 132 18.76 -11.80 -13.86
N THR A 133 17.54 -12.08 -13.45
CA THR A 133 16.83 -11.34 -12.40
C THR A 133 16.49 -12.23 -11.22
N LYS A 134 16.40 -11.65 -10.02
CA LYS A 134 15.92 -12.34 -8.81
C LYS A 134 14.52 -12.97 -8.97
N TYR A 135 13.72 -12.50 -9.93
CA TYR A 135 12.37 -12.98 -10.17
C TYR A 135 12.28 -14.31 -10.91
N VAL A 136 13.39 -14.83 -11.46
CA VAL A 136 13.43 -16.19 -12.02
C VAL A 136 13.08 -17.24 -10.97
N MET A 137 13.49 -17.01 -9.71
CA MET A 137 13.16 -17.87 -8.57
C MET A 137 11.87 -17.44 -7.84
N ALA A 138 11.22 -16.37 -8.27
CA ALA A 138 9.95 -15.88 -7.76
C ALA A 138 8.97 -15.56 -8.91
N PRO A 139 8.65 -16.56 -9.77
CA PRO A 139 7.97 -16.28 -11.05
C PRO A 139 6.45 -16.19 -10.96
N PHE A 140 5.81 -16.44 -9.80
CA PHE A 140 4.35 -16.59 -9.71
C PHE A 140 3.56 -15.39 -10.22
N TYR A 141 4.04 -14.18 -9.97
CA TYR A 141 3.40 -12.98 -10.50
C TYR A 141 3.40 -12.97 -12.05
N HIS A 142 4.56 -13.22 -12.66
CA HIS A 142 4.72 -13.18 -14.11
C HIS A 142 3.95 -14.32 -14.77
N LEU A 143 4.02 -15.53 -14.20
CA LEU A 143 3.25 -16.68 -14.67
C LEU A 143 1.74 -16.45 -14.57
N LEU A 144 1.26 -15.83 -13.49
CA LEU A 144 -0.16 -15.47 -13.34
C LEU A 144 -0.63 -14.55 -14.47
N VAL A 145 0.17 -13.53 -14.82
CA VAL A 145 -0.16 -12.59 -15.90
C VAL A 145 -0.12 -13.28 -17.26
N VAL A 146 0.94 -14.05 -17.54
CA VAL A 146 1.10 -14.78 -18.82
C VAL A 146 -0.05 -15.78 -19.02
N THR A 147 -0.33 -16.61 -18.02
CA THR A 147 -1.40 -17.61 -18.10
C THR A 147 -2.76 -16.96 -18.29
N THR A 148 -3.04 -15.87 -17.57
CA THR A 148 -4.31 -15.15 -17.72
C THR A 148 -4.42 -14.54 -19.13
N ALA A 149 -3.37 -13.92 -19.66
CA ALA A 149 -3.36 -13.40 -21.00
C ALA A 149 -3.55 -14.51 -22.06
N ALA A 150 -2.87 -15.65 -21.88
CA ALA A 150 -2.98 -16.80 -22.77
C ALA A 150 -4.39 -17.43 -22.77
N PHE A 151 -5.00 -17.61 -21.58
CA PHE A 151 -6.35 -18.18 -21.48
C PHE A 151 -7.45 -17.25 -22.01
N THR A 152 -7.25 -15.94 -21.87
CA THR A 152 -8.26 -14.95 -22.34
C THR A 152 -8.06 -14.52 -23.79
N GLY A 153 -6.89 -14.77 -24.37
CA GLY A 153 -6.51 -14.23 -25.68
C GLY A 153 -6.27 -12.73 -25.70
N LEU A 154 -6.21 -12.08 -24.52
CA LEU A 154 -6.01 -10.64 -24.39
C LEU A 154 -4.53 -10.30 -24.18
N GLY A 155 -4.15 -9.04 -24.46
CA GLY A 155 -2.78 -8.57 -24.21
C GLY A 155 -2.40 -8.57 -22.72
N LEU A 156 -1.10 -8.48 -22.43
CA LEU A 156 -0.52 -8.58 -21.09
C LEU A 156 -1.11 -7.56 -20.08
N ARG A 157 -1.49 -6.37 -20.55
CA ARG A 157 -2.18 -5.38 -19.70
C ARG A 157 -3.48 -5.95 -19.15
N TRP A 158 -4.29 -6.56 -19.98
CA TRP A 158 -5.54 -7.19 -19.57
C TRP A 158 -5.29 -8.46 -18.73
N GLY A 159 -4.24 -9.24 -19.07
CA GLY A 159 -3.79 -10.35 -18.24
C GLY A 159 -3.48 -9.91 -16.80
N LEU A 160 -2.79 -8.79 -16.63
CA LEU A 160 -2.51 -8.19 -15.31
C LEU A 160 -3.78 -7.72 -14.60
N LEU A 161 -4.68 -7.03 -15.32
CA LEU A 161 -5.89 -6.47 -14.71
C LEU A 161 -6.90 -7.54 -14.31
N LEU A 162 -7.11 -8.54 -15.16
CA LEU A 162 -8.06 -9.63 -14.91
C LEU A 162 -7.57 -10.61 -13.84
N SER A 163 -6.27 -10.74 -13.67
CA SER A 163 -5.67 -11.54 -12.60
C SER A 163 -5.52 -10.74 -11.30
N LEU A 164 -4.43 -10.02 -11.18
CA LEU A 164 -4.10 -9.30 -9.95
C LEU A 164 -4.99 -8.09 -9.72
N GLY A 165 -5.34 -7.32 -10.76
CA GLY A 165 -6.21 -6.16 -10.63
C GLY A 165 -7.54 -6.52 -9.95
N VAL A 166 -8.26 -7.53 -10.47
CA VAL A 166 -9.53 -8.01 -9.91
C VAL A 166 -9.36 -8.61 -8.50
N ALA A 167 -8.21 -9.23 -8.21
CA ALA A 167 -7.95 -9.84 -6.92
C ALA A 167 -7.70 -8.81 -5.80
N MET A 168 -7.25 -7.59 -6.12
CA MET A 168 -6.93 -6.61 -5.07
C MET A 168 -8.11 -6.19 -4.20
N PRO A 169 -9.32 -5.88 -4.69
CA PRO A 169 -10.48 -5.63 -3.83
C PRO A 169 -10.90 -6.83 -2.96
N VAL A 170 -10.56 -8.07 -3.35
CA VAL A 170 -10.84 -9.27 -2.55
C VAL A 170 -10.09 -9.24 -1.20
N THR A 171 -8.96 -8.52 -1.11
CA THR A 171 -8.27 -8.31 0.16
C THR A 171 -9.17 -7.70 1.23
N ILE A 172 -10.15 -6.88 0.85
CA ILE A 172 -11.14 -6.27 1.75
C ILE A 172 -12.00 -7.36 2.41
N LEU A 173 -12.38 -8.40 1.66
CA LEU A 173 -13.15 -9.54 2.18
C LEU A 173 -12.33 -10.35 3.19
N PHE A 174 -11.03 -10.55 2.94
CA PHE A 174 -10.16 -11.23 3.89
C PHE A 174 -9.96 -10.41 5.17
N VAL A 175 -9.84 -9.07 5.07
CA VAL A 175 -9.78 -8.19 6.25
C VAL A 175 -11.08 -8.30 7.06
N TYR A 176 -12.24 -8.26 6.37
CA TYR A 176 -13.53 -8.48 7.02
C TYR A 176 -13.59 -9.84 7.73
N ALA A 177 -13.23 -10.92 7.03
CA ALA A 177 -13.25 -12.27 7.60
C ALA A 177 -12.31 -12.39 8.82
N ALA A 178 -11.09 -11.88 8.71
CA ALA A 178 -10.11 -11.86 9.80
C ALA A 178 -10.63 -11.10 11.04
N ALA A 179 -11.18 -9.90 10.83
CA ALA A 179 -11.75 -9.10 11.91
C ALA A 179 -13.00 -9.76 12.53
N ASN A 180 -13.83 -10.43 11.71
CA ASN A 180 -15.08 -11.06 12.18
C ASN A 180 -14.85 -12.25 13.12
N TYR A 181 -13.63 -12.81 13.15
CA TYR A 181 -13.26 -13.79 14.18
C TYR A 181 -12.99 -13.15 15.56
N LEU A 182 -12.72 -11.84 15.62
CA LEU A 182 -12.26 -11.16 16.85
C LEU A 182 -13.29 -10.19 17.41
N VAL A 183 -14.14 -9.62 16.55
CA VAL A 183 -15.12 -8.61 16.93
C VAL A 183 -16.47 -8.90 16.28
N SER A 184 -17.54 -8.19 16.70
CA SER A 184 -18.85 -8.34 16.05
C SER A 184 -18.80 -7.95 14.57
N THR A 185 -19.76 -8.46 13.80
CA THR A 185 -19.90 -8.21 12.36
C THR A 185 -19.87 -6.71 12.02
N ARG A 186 -20.48 -5.86 12.85
CA ARG A 186 -20.44 -4.39 12.70
C ARG A 186 -19.02 -3.86 12.71
N TRP A 187 -18.20 -4.27 13.68
CA TRP A 187 -16.82 -3.83 13.83
C TRP A 187 -15.88 -4.49 12.82
N ALA A 188 -16.21 -5.69 12.38
CA ALA A 188 -15.49 -6.33 11.26
C ALA A 188 -15.71 -5.56 9.94
N LEU A 189 -16.92 -5.11 9.66
CA LEU A 189 -17.24 -4.22 8.54
C LEU A 189 -16.53 -2.87 8.67
N PHE A 190 -16.42 -2.35 9.89
CA PHE A 190 -15.67 -1.12 10.17
C PHE A 190 -14.18 -1.29 9.81
N ALA A 191 -13.53 -2.38 10.24
CA ALA A 191 -12.14 -2.68 9.86
C ALA A 191 -11.97 -2.78 8.33
N ALA A 192 -12.89 -3.47 7.65
CA ALA A 192 -12.88 -3.59 6.19
C ALA A 192 -13.05 -2.23 5.50
N ALA A 193 -13.95 -1.37 5.99
CA ALA A 193 -14.18 -0.03 5.45
C ALA A 193 -12.96 0.88 5.65
N MET A 194 -12.34 0.84 6.83
CA MET A 194 -11.08 1.56 7.12
C MET A 194 -9.98 1.15 6.15
N TYR A 195 -9.78 -0.15 5.93
CA TYR A 195 -8.78 -0.67 5.01
C TYR A 195 -9.11 -0.33 3.55
N ALA A 196 -10.38 -0.36 3.16
CA ALA A 196 -10.82 -0.11 1.79
C ALA A 196 -10.43 1.29 1.29
N VAL A 197 -10.47 2.29 2.16
CA VAL A 197 -10.15 3.70 1.83
C VAL A 197 -8.75 4.13 2.25
N ALA A 198 -7.99 3.28 2.97
CA ALA A 198 -6.66 3.62 3.47
C ALA A 198 -5.67 3.92 2.33
N GLY A 199 -5.04 5.10 2.33
CA GLY A 199 -4.23 5.60 1.23
C GLY A 199 -3.14 4.63 0.77
N ALA A 200 -2.36 4.03 1.70
CA ALA A 200 -1.35 3.03 1.34
C ALA A 200 -1.98 1.74 0.77
N ALA A 201 -3.16 1.30 1.24
CA ALA A 201 -3.86 0.15 0.67
C ALA A 201 -4.37 0.44 -0.74
N VAL A 202 -4.84 1.67 -1.00
CA VAL A 202 -5.24 2.13 -2.34
C VAL A 202 -4.03 2.21 -3.26
N GLN A 203 -2.97 2.93 -2.87
CA GLN A 203 -1.73 3.06 -3.62
C GLN A 203 -1.23 1.71 -4.11
N TRP A 204 -1.12 0.78 -3.18
CA TRP A 204 -0.54 -0.51 -3.46
C TRP A 204 -1.52 -1.50 -4.13
N SER A 205 -2.77 -1.15 -4.29
CA SER A 205 -3.73 -1.89 -5.12
C SER A 205 -3.83 -1.35 -6.56
N ILE A 206 -3.33 -0.14 -6.80
CA ILE A 206 -3.25 0.49 -8.12
C ILE A 206 -1.89 0.18 -8.78
N HIS A 207 -0.81 0.24 -8.01
CA HIS A 207 0.54 -0.08 -8.44
C HIS A 207 0.75 -1.60 -8.43
N LEU A 208 0.34 -2.29 -9.49
CA LEU A 208 0.22 -3.75 -9.60
C LEU A 208 1.57 -4.45 -9.86
N ILE A 209 2.42 -4.53 -8.86
CA ILE A 209 3.74 -5.21 -8.89
C ILE A 209 3.74 -6.51 -8.07
N PRO A 210 4.76 -7.38 -8.14
CA PRO A 210 4.80 -8.66 -7.42
C PRO A 210 4.52 -8.56 -5.92
N THR A 211 4.94 -7.47 -5.26
CA THR A 211 4.64 -7.22 -3.85
C THR A 211 3.13 -7.27 -3.55
N ARG A 212 2.27 -6.99 -4.55
CA ARG A 212 0.81 -6.94 -4.38
C ARG A 212 0.18 -8.32 -4.35
N LEU A 213 0.67 -9.22 -5.18
CA LEU A 213 0.30 -10.63 -5.07
C LEU A 213 0.75 -11.18 -3.71
N GLY A 214 1.94 -10.77 -3.25
CA GLY A 214 2.42 -11.09 -1.90
C GLY A 214 1.51 -10.52 -0.79
N LEU A 215 0.99 -9.29 -0.94
CA LEU A 215 0.00 -8.71 -0.01
C LEU A 215 -1.31 -9.50 0.01
N LEU A 216 -1.83 -9.89 -1.16
CA LEU A 216 -3.04 -10.71 -1.26
C LEU A 216 -2.88 -12.03 -0.48
N TYR A 217 -1.77 -12.73 -0.70
CA TYR A 217 -1.48 -13.97 0.03
C TYR A 217 -1.28 -13.72 1.52
N PHE A 218 -0.60 -12.65 1.90
CA PHE A 218 -0.42 -12.28 3.31
C PHE A 218 -1.76 -12.08 4.03
N VAL A 219 -2.70 -11.33 3.43
CA VAL A 219 -4.01 -11.07 4.06
C VAL A 219 -4.83 -12.36 4.16
N ALA A 220 -4.73 -13.25 3.15
CA ALA A 220 -5.33 -14.58 3.21
C ALA A 220 -4.71 -15.44 4.33
N ILE A 221 -3.38 -15.47 4.46
CA ILE A 221 -2.68 -16.17 5.54
C ILE A 221 -3.08 -15.61 6.90
N LEU A 222 -3.15 -14.28 7.04
CA LEU A 222 -3.56 -13.64 8.29
C LEU A 222 -4.95 -14.13 8.71
N ALA A 223 -5.93 -14.14 7.78
CA ALA A 223 -7.26 -14.66 8.05
C ALA A 223 -7.26 -16.15 8.43
N LEU A 224 -6.47 -16.98 7.73
CA LEU A 224 -6.30 -18.40 8.03
C LEU A 224 -5.64 -18.62 9.41
N VAL A 225 -4.60 -17.87 9.73
CA VAL A 225 -3.90 -17.97 11.03
C VAL A 225 -4.82 -17.60 12.19
N LEU A 226 -5.60 -16.53 12.05
CA LEU A 226 -6.59 -16.18 13.07
C LEU A 226 -7.66 -17.26 13.21
N ARG A 227 -8.10 -17.85 12.09
CA ARG A 227 -9.00 -19.00 12.10
C ARG A 227 -8.38 -20.20 12.83
N LEU A 228 -7.10 -20.52 12.55
CA LEU A 228 -6.38 -21.60 13.23
C LEU A 228 -6.27 -21.40 14.74
N PHE A 229 -6.21 -20.16 15.23
CA PHE A 229 -6.12 -19.87 16.66
C PHE A 229 -7.48 -19.88 17.37
N LEU A 230 -8.58 -19.65 16.66
CA LEU A 230 -9.87 -19.33 17.27
C LEU A 230 -10.97 -20.37 16.99
N LEU A 231 -10.81 -21.20 15.97
CA LEU A 231 -11.84 -22.14 15.54
C LEU A 231 -11.28 -23.55 15.41
N PRO A 232 -12.11 -24.58 15.58
CA PRO A 232 -11.75 -25.96 15.21
C PRO A 232 -11.38 -26.00 13.72
N THR A 233 -10.24 -26.55 13.41
CA THR A 233 -9.68 -26.56 12.05
C THR A 233 -9.51 -27.97 11.51
N GLY A 234 -9.72 -28.12 10.19
CA GLY A 234 -9.47 -29.34 9.48
C GLY A 234 -8.13 -29.32 8.73
N TRP A 235 -7.79 -30.45 8.12
CA TRP A 235 -6.58 -30.59 7.31
C TRP A 235 -6.49 -29.54 6.17
N ALA A 236 -7.63 -29.13 5.62
CA ALA A 236 -7.71 -28.13 4.55
C ALA A 236 -7.18 -26.75 4.99
N ASP A 237 -7.47 -26.34 6.23
CA ASP A 237 -6.98 -25.04 6.77
C ASP A 237 -5.45 -25.05 6.88
N GLY A 238 -4.89 -26.16 7.39
CA GLY A 238 -3.42 -26.36 7.47
C GLY A 238 -2.78 -26.41 6.08
N PHE A 239 -3.37 -27.17 5.15
CA PHE A 239 -2.88 -27.27 3.79
C PHE A 239 -2.87 -25.92 3.07
N LEU A 240 -3.97 -25.16 3.14
CA LEU A 240 -4.06 -23.82 2.54
C LEU A 240 -3.05 -22.85 3.16
N THR A 241 -2.83 -22.93 4.47
CA THR A 241 -1.82 -22.12 5.15
C THR A 241 -0.43 -22.43 4.61
N VAL A 242 -0.05 -23.69 4.49
CA VAL A 242 1.25 -24.10 3.92
C VAL A 242 1.36 -23.69 2.45
N LEU A 243 0.30 -23.89 1.66
CA LEU A 243 0.25 -23.51 0.25
C LEU A 243 0.55 -22.01 0.05
N PHE A 244 -0.10 -21.15 0.83
CA PHE A 244 0.15 -19.71 0.74
C PHE A 244 1.52 -19.31 1.32
N ILE A 245 2.00 -19.98 2.39
CA ILE A 245 3.36 -19.75 2.91
C ILE A 245 4.41 -20.05 1.83
N VAL A 246 4.22 -21.09 1.02
CA VAL A 246 5.09 -21.41 -0.12
C VAL A 246 4.93 -20.39 -1.26
N ALA A 247 3.70 -19.95 -1.54
CA ALA A 247 3.41 -19.04 -2.64
C ALA A 247 4.05 -17.65 -2.46
N VAL A 248 4.19 -17.16 -1.23
CA VAL A 248 4.74 -15.82 -0.98
C VAL A 248 6.22 -15.70 -1.40
N PRO A 249 7.16 -16.58 -0.99
CA PRO A 249 8.55 -16.54 -1.48
C PRO A 249 8.70 -16.72 -2.99
N LEU A 250 7.82 -17.51 -3.60
CA LEU A 250 7.77 -17.68 -5.05
C LEU A 250 7.13 -16.51 -5.80
N THR A 251 6.72 -15.49 -5.05
CA THR A 251 6.14 -14.26 -5.61
C THR A 251 7.05 -13.05 -5.41
N HIS A 252 7.49 -12.78 -4.16
CA HIS A 252 8.24 -11.57 -3.86
C HIS A 252 9.03 -11.64 -2.55
N GLN A 253 10.29 -11.23 -2.60
CA GLN A 253 11.23 -11.35 -1.47
C GLN A 253 10.83 -10.51 -0.25
N VAL A 254 10.49 -9.22 -0.44
CA VAL A 254 10.12 -8.34 0.68
C VAL A 254 8.83 -8.82 1.36
N SER A 255 7.83 -9.28 0.57
CA SER A 255 6.60 -9.85 1.12
C SER A 255 6.86 -11.09 1.96
N SER A 256 7.86 -11.91 1.57
CA SER A 256 8.28 -13.09 2.32
C SER A 256 8.87 -12.73 3.68
N PHE A 257 9.66 -11.66 3.73
CA PHE A 257 10.23 -11.17 4.99
C PHE A 257 9.13 -10.57 5.90
N ILE A 258 8.16 -9.85 5.35
CA ILE A 258 7.02 -9.34 6.11
C ILE A 258 6.18 -10.50 6.68
N LEU A 259 5.94 -11.53 5.87
CA LEU A 259 5.27 -12.75 6.34
C LEU A 259 6.05 -13.43 7.47
N LEU A 260 7.37 -13.53 7.33
CA LEU A 260 8.23 -14.09 8.39
C LEU A 260 8.06 -13.36 9.71
N VAL A 261 8.07 -12.00 9.68
CA VAL A 261 7.85 -11.19 10.90
C VAL A 261 6.49 -11.50 11.53
N PHE A 262 5.44 -11.65 10.73
CA PHE A 262 4.11 -12.03 11.21
C PHE A 262 4.07 -13.44 11.83
N LEU A 263 4.69 -14.42 11.17
CA LEU A 263 4.75 -15.80 11.69
C LEU A 263 5.59 -15.92 12.96
N LEU A 264 6.70 -15.16 13.04
CA LEU A 264 7.52 -15.09 14.25
C LEU A 264 6.75 -14.42 15.40
N ALA A 265 5.94 -13.39 15.12
CA ALA A 265 5.05 -12.80 16.12
C ALA A 265 4.06 -13.83 16.68
N GLY A 266 3.47 -14.67 15.85
CA GLY A 266 2.58 -15.75 16.27
C GLY A 266 3.30 -16.83 17.10
N ALA A 267 4.50 -17.25 16.68
CA ALA A 267 5.31 -18.21 17.42
C ALA A 267 5.78 -17.66 18.78
N PHE A 268 6.20 -16.39 18.80
CA PHE A 268 6.58 -15.69 20.03
C PHE A 268 5.42 -15.60 21.03
N THR A 269 4.23 -15.21 20.56
CA THR A 269 3.02 -15.16 21.38
C THR A 269 2.65 -16.52 21.95
N GLN A 270 2.75 -17.58 21.15
CA GLN A 270 2.52 -18.93 21.62
C GLN A 270 3.51 -19.32 22.72
N PHE A 271 4.77 -18.95 22.56
CA PHE A 271 5.81 -19.18 23.57
C PHE A 271 5.48 -18.42 24.88
N VAL A 272 5.14 -17.13 24.80
CA VAL A 272 4.81 -16.30 25.97
C VAL A 272 3.62 -16.87 26.77
N LEU A 273 2.57 -17.31 26.07
CA LEU A 273 1.40 -17.92 26.71
C LEU A 273 1.70 -19.29 27.32
N ARG A 274 2.51 -20.13 26.64
CA ARG A 274 2.90 -21.47 27.16
C ARG A 274 3.82 -21.41 28.37
N THR A 275 4.64 -20.38 28.49
CA THR A 275 5.53 -20.18 29.64
C THR A 275 4.84 -19.57 30.85
N GLY A 276 3.57 -19.20 30.73
CA GLY A 276 2.83 -18.56 31.81
C GLY A 276 3.30 -17.13 32.14
N LEU A 277 4.10 -16.50 31.24
CA LEU A 277 4.51 -15.10 31.40
C LEU A 277 3.30 -14.14 31.30
N MET A 278 2.23 -14.58 30.67
CA MET A 278 0.93 -13.90 30.62
C MET A 278 -0.17 -14.92 30.90
N ASP A 279 -1.12 -14.58 31.78
CA ASP A 279 -2.25 -15.44 32.07
C ASP A 279 -3.12 -15.61 30.83
N ALA A 280 -3.32 -16.85 30.39
CA ALA A 280 -4.35 -17.16 29.41
C ALA A 280 -5.73 -16.90 30.04
N PRO A 281 -6.71 -16.33 29.35
CA PRO A 281 -8.02 -16.08 29.91
C PRO A 281 -8.68 -17.42 30.29
N GLN A 282 -9.02 -17.58 31.55
CA GLN A 282 -9.98 -18.57 31.95
C GLN A 282 -11.32 -18.13 31.36
N SER A 283 -11.90 -18.96 30.49
CA SER A 283 -13.19 -18.84 29.81
C SER A 283 -14.02 -17.61 30.22
N SER A 284 -13.97 -16.55 29.45
CA SER A 284 -14.89 -15.42 29.59
C SER A 284 -15.94 -15.47 28.46
N ASP A 285 -17.20 -15.43 28.85
CA ASP A 285 -18.42 -15.60 28.05
C ASP A 285 -18.64 -14.61 26.88
N HIS A 286 -17.66 -13.76 26.53
CA HIS A 286 -17.86 -12.64 25.62
C HIS A 286 -16.88 -12.53 24.42
N VAL A 287 -15.93 -13.43 24.27
CA VAL A 287 -15.24 -13.64 22.97
C VAL A 287 -15.77 -14.94 22.42
N LEU A 288 -16.39 -14.91 21.25
CA LEU A 288 -17.00 -16.02 20.54
C LEU A 288 -16.33 -17.36 20.91
N GLY A 289 -17.00 -18.16 21.76
CA GLY A 289 -16.71 -19.55 22.09
C GLY A 289 -15.24 -19.95 22.05
N ALA A 290 -14.44 -19.51 23.03
CA ALA A 290 -13.11 -20.08 23.23
C ALA A 290 -13.29 -21.52 23.75
N GLN A 291 -13.65 -22.46 22.88
CA GLN A 291 -13.29 -23.86 23.10
C GLN A 291 -11.77 -23.93 23.23
N GLU A 292 -11.26 -24.73 24.15
CA GLU A 292 -9.85 -25.13 24.17
C GLU A 292 -9.52 -25.76 22.80
N VAL A 293 -9.14 -24.92 21.85
CA VAL A 293 -8.61 -25.38 20.58
C VAL A 293 -7.27 -26.01 20.89
N GLU A 294 -7.17 -27.31 20.66
CA GLU A 294 -5.93 -28.05 20.79
C GLU A 294 -4.79 -27.26 20.14
N SER A 295 -3.82 -26.82 20.93
CA SER A 295 -2.86 -25.78 20.51
C SER A 295 -2.00 -26.32 19.35
N ILE A 296 -2.35 -25.94 18.14
CA ILE A 296 -1.55 -26.22 16.94
C ILE A 296 -0.13 -25.72 17.22
N ALA A 297 0.87 -26.54 16.90
CA ALA A 297 2.28 -26.16 17.03
C ALA A 297 2.63 -25.10 15.97
N PHE A 298 2.19 -23.87 16.19
CA PHE A 298 2.34 -22.76 15.24
C PHE A 298 3.79 -22.43 14.91
N SER A 299 4.71 -22.73 15.86
CA SER A 299 6.15 -22.68 15.62
C SER A 299 6.59 -23.51 14.40
N GLY A 300 5.87 -24.60 14.07
CA GLY A 300 6.15 -25.40 12.87
C GLY A 300 5.99 -24.60 11.57
N TYR A 301 4.97 -23.76 11.45
CA TYR A 301 4.79 -22.89 10.28
C TYR A 301 5.89 -21.84 10.17
N ALA A 302 6.30 -21.25 11.29
CA ALA A 302 7.40 -20.28 11.31
C ALA A 302 8.73 -20.93 10.90
N VAL A 303 9.07 -22.08 11.47
CA VAL A 303 10.29 -22.83 11.11
C VAL A 303 10.28 -23.27 9.65
N PHE A 304 9.14 -23.78 9.17
CA PHE A 304 8.97 -24.13 7.75
C PHE A 304 9.20 -22.92 6.84
N ASN A 305 8.61 -21.78 7.17
CA ASN A 305 8.79 -20.55 6.39
C ASN A 305 10.25 -20.09 6.39
N VAL A 306 10.94 -20.11 7.54
CA VAL A 306 12.38 -19.78 7.63
C VAL A 306 13.19 -20.70 6.71
N GLY A 307 12.99 -22.01 6.80
CA GLY A 307 13.70 -22.98 5.97
C GLY A 307 13.45 -22.78 4.48
N PHE A 308 12.20 -22.64 4.08
CA PHE A 308 11.82 -22.44 2.68
C PHE A 308 12.30 -21.10 2.11
N LEU A 309 12.20 -20.02 2.90
CA LEU A 309 12.72 -18.70 2.54
C LEU A 309 14.25 -18.74 2.37
N THR A 310 14.97 -19.34 3.32
CA THR A 310 16.43 -19.50 3.25
C THR A 310 16.83 -20.28 2.01
N LEU A 311 16.16 -21.41 1.72
CA LEU A 311 16.41 -22.20 0.52
C LEU A 311 16.19 -21.37 -0.76
N THR A 312 15.03 -20.74 -0.91
CA THR A 312 14.71 -19.95 -2.11
C THR A 312 15.65 -18.78 -2.29
N TRP A 313 16.00 -18.06 -1.23
CA TRP A 313 16.90 -16.90 -1.29
C TRP A 313 18.36 -17.31 -1.55
N SER A 314 18.80 -18.49 -1.09
CA SER A 314 20.12 -19.05 -1.40
C SER A 314 20.26 -19.41 -2.87
N LEU A 315 19.17 -19.87 -3.49
CA LEU A 315 19.14 -20.24 -4.91
C LEU A 315 18.87 -19.05 -5.84
N THR A 316 18.46 -17.88 -5.29
CA THR A 316 18.12 -16.69 -6.09
C THR A 316 19.39 -15.93 -6.47
N PRO A 317 19.75 -15.80 -7.76
CA PRO A 317 20.90 -15.02 -8.20
C PRO A 317 20.59 -13.52 -8.08
N TYR A 318 21.59 -12.75 -7.59
CA TYR A 318 21.46 -11.30 -7.48
C TYR A 318 22.84 -10.63 -7.53
N TYR A 319 23.15 -9.92 -8.62
CA TYR A 319 24.42 -9.22 -8.85
C TYR A 319 25.68 -10.09 -8.57
N GLY A 320 25.69 -11.32 -9.13
CA GLY A 320 26.82 -12.24 -9.01
C GLY A 320 26.96 -12.97 -7.67
N ARG A 321 26.01 -12.80 -6.75
CA ARG A 321 25.90 -13.49 -5.45
C ARG A 321 24.52 -14.10 -5.28
N SER A 322 24.29 -14.79 -4.17
CA SER A 322 22.93 -15.17 -3.77
C SER A 322 22.17 -13.96 -3.18
N PHE A 323 20.84 -14.00 -3.29
CA PHE A 323 20.02 -12.93 -2.70
C PHE A 323 20.15 -12.90 -1.17
N ILE A 324 20.30 -14.04 -0.50
CA ILE A 324 20.47 -14.10 0.95
C ILE A 324 21.79 -13.45 1.39
N GLU A 325 22.90 -13.68 0.67
CA GLU A 325 24.17 -13.02 0.96
C GLU A 325 24.05 -11.50 0.82
N THR A 326 23.40 -11.04 -0.26
CA THR A 326 23.18 -9.62 -0.48
C THR A 326 22.30 -9.02 0.61
N ALA A 327 21.24 -9.72 1.04
CA ALA A 327 20.35 -9.26 2.11
C ALA A 327 21.07 -9.18 3.46
N VAL A 328 21.92 -10.16 3.79
CA VAL A 328 22.71 -10.17 5.03
C VAL A 328 23.76 -9.05 5.01
N LEU A 329 24.51 -8.89 3.91
CA LEU A 329 25.51 -7.82 3.78
C LEU A 329 24.84 -6.45 3.87
N PHE A 330 23.70 -6.26 3.21
CA PHE A 330 22.93 -5.01 3.30
C PHE A 330 22.48 -4.72 4.74
N LEU A 331 22.03 -5.74 5.48
CA LEU A 331 21.65 -5.58 6.88
C LEU A 331 22.84 -5.19 7.75
N LEU A 332 23.99 -5.86 7.58
CA LEU A 332 25.22 -5.58 8.33
C LEU A 332 25.76 -4.16 8.03
N ASP A 333 25.77 -3.76 6.76
CA ASP A 333 26.19 -2.43 6.33
C ASP A 333 25.27 -1.34 6.89
N SER A 334 23.93 -1.59 6.84
CA SER A 334 22.94 -0.69 7.43
C SER A 334 23.11 -0.53 8.94
N LEU A 335 23.44 -1.60 9.66
CA LEU A 335 23.70 -1.57 11.10
C LEU A 335 25.04 -0.90 11.42
N GLY A 336 26.07 -1.13 10.59
CA GLY A 336 27.39 -0.47 10.70
C GLY A 336 27.28 1.04 10.49
N GLY A 337 26.60 1.47 9.41
CA GLY A 337 26.38 2.89 9.12
C GLY A 337 25.54 3.61 10.19
N ALA A 338 24.56 2.92 10.79
CA ALA A 338 23.79 3.46 11.91
C ALA A 338 24.66 3.63 13.18
N ALA A 339 25.66 2.75 13.39
CA ALA A 339 26.58 2.85 14.52
C ALA A 339 27.59 4.01 14.34
N GLU A 340 28.04 4.30 13.09
CA GLU A 340 28.94 5.40 12.80
C GLU A 340 28.25 6.77 12.87
N THR A 341 26.95 6.85 12.50
CA THR A 341 26.12 8.04 12.61
C THR A 341 25.52 8.26 14.01
N GLY A 342 25.81 7.39 14.95
CA GLY A 342 25.28 7.34 16.31
C GLY A 342 25.50 8.56 17.19
N GLY A 343 24.85 9.67 16.89
CA GLY A 343 24.82 10.91 17.68
C GLY A 343 23.79 11.92 17.20
N GLY A 344 23.18 11.71 16.05
CA GLY A 344 22.27 12.67 15.41
C GLY A 344 20.86 12.13 15.20
N ILE A 345 20.07 12.02 16.24
CA ILE A 345 18.61 11.99 16.09
C ILE A 345 18.20 13.38 15.57
N GLY A 346 18.12 13.57 14.25
CA GLY A 346 17.65 14.83 13.68
C GLY A 346 18.32 15.33 12.42
N GLY A 347 18.78 14.47 11.52
CA GLY A 347 19.52 14.92 10.34
C GLY A 347 19.09 14.31 9.01
N GLY A 348 17.82 14.36 8.69
CA GLY A 348 17.29 14.04 7.35
C GLY A 348 16.57 15.23 6.75
N GLY A 349 17.30 16.32 6.48
CA GLY A 349 16.76 17.51 5.86
C GLY A 349 17.90 18.42 5.48
N GLY A 350 18.09 18.66 4.19
CA GLY A 350 19.09 19.57 3.67
C GLY A 350 19.06 20.91 4.40
N GLY A 351 20.28 21.39 4.73
CA GLY A 351 20.51 22.69 5.31
C GLY A 351 20.05 23.81 4.40
N GLY A 352 18.86 24.26 4.59
CA GLY A 352 18.32 25.53 4.12
C GLY A 352 17.63 26.16 5.32
N GLY A 353 17.90 27.44 5.59
CA GLY A 353 17.33 28.18 6.71
C GLY A 353 15.83 27.93 6.80
N SER A 354 15.36 27.53 7.99
CA SER A 354 13.98 27.25 8.28
C SER A 354 13.16 28.54 8.27
N GLU A 355 12.72 28.98 7.10
CA GLU A 355 11.54 29.82 7.04
C GLU A 355 10.37 29.00 7.59
N ALA A 356 9.59 29.57 8.52
CA ALA A 356 8.42 28.91 9.10
C ALA A 356 7.43 28.57 7.97
N VAL A 357 7.38 27.30 7.58
CA VAL A 357 6.44 26.80 6.57
C VAL A 357 5.03 27.10 7.05
N PRO A 358 4.19 27.79 6.25
CA PRO A 358 2.81 28.07 6.62
C PRO A 358 2.09 26.79 7.06
N LEU A 359 1.31 26.84 8.13
CA LEU A 359 0.61 25.67 8.68
C LEU A 359 -0.17 24.90 7.59
N VAL A 360 -0.80 25.62 6.67
CA VAL A 360 -1.56 25.01 5.56
C VAL A 360 -0.64 24.18 4.66
N GLN A 361 0.53 24.68 4.30
CA GLN A 361 1.48 23.97 3.46
C GLN A 361 2.06 22.76 4.20
N PHE A 362 2.35 22.88 5.50
CA PHE A 362 2.75 21.76 6.35
C PHE A 362 1.66 20.67 6.40
N LEU A 363 0.39 21.04 6.56
CA LEU A 363 -0.72 20.08 6.58
C LEU A 363 -0.91 19.41 5.22
N VAL A 364 -0.77 20.13 4.12
CA VAL A 364 -0.90 19.58 2.76
C VAL A 364 0.23 18.60 2.46
N SER A 365 1.47 18.96 2.75
CA SER A 365 2.63 18.08 2.50
C SER A 365 2.66 16.83 3.39
N ASN A 366 1.99 16.88 4.57
CA ASN A 366 1.92 15.75 5.51
C ASN A 366 0.51 15.13 5.60
N PHE A 367 -0.30 15.27 4.58
CA PHE A 367 -1.70 14.83 4.59
C PHE A 367 -1.84 13.32 4.85
N ASP A 368 -0.97 12.50 4.26
CA ASP A 368 -0.93 11.05 4.49
C ASP A 368 -0.48 10.66 5.91
N VAL A 369 0.35 11.49 6.54
CA VAL A 369 0.78 11.31 7.93
C VAL A 369 -0.40 11.48 8.90
N ILE A 370 -1.30 12.44 8.64
CA ILE A 370 -2.51 12.65 9.46
C ILE A 370 -3.37 11.38 9.47
N GLY A 371 -3.66 10.83 8.30
CA GLY A 371 -4.44 9.60 8.19
C GLY A 371 -3.76 8.40 8.88
N PHE A 372 -2.44 8.27 8.74
CA PHE A 372 -1.66 7.26 9.45
C PHE A 372 -1.73 7.44 10.98
N LEU A 373 -1.61 8.67 11.50
CA LEU A 373 -1.71 8.96 12.92
C LEU A 373 -3.09 8.67 13.49
N MET A 374 -4.16 8.91 12.71
CA MET A 374 -5.52 8.52 13.10
C MET A 374 -5.65 6.99 13.23
N LEU A 375 -5.11 6.24 12.27
CA LEU A 375 -5.10 4.78 12.33
C LEU A 375 -4.21 4.27 13.49
N LEU A 376 -3.05 4.89 13.70
CA LEU A 376 -2.15 4.58 14.82
C LEU A 376 -2.81 4.85 16.18
N PHE A 377 -3.58 5.93 16.30
CA PHE A 377 -4.36 6.22 17.48
C PHE A 377 -5.32 5.08 17.80
N GLY A 378 -6.16 4.66 16.84
CA GLY A 378 -7.11 3.56 17.03
C GLY A 378 -6.41 2.24 17.33
N THR A 379 -5.31 1.96 16.64
CA THR A 379 -4.45 0.78 16.88
C THR A 379 -3.89 0.78 18.30
N THR A 380 -3.39 1.92 18.80
CA THR A 380 -2.87 2.03 20.16
C THR A 380 -3.95 1.75 21.19
N VAL A 381 -5.16 2.29 21.03
CA VAL A 381 -6.30 1.98 21.90
C VAL A 381 -6.62 0.48 21.86
N GLY A 382 -6.63 -0.13 20.66
CA GLY A 382 -6.83 -1.58 20.50
C GLY A 382 -5.77 -2.43 21.18
N CYS A 383 -4.50 -2.04 21.07
CA CYS A 383 -3.39 -2.70 21.78
C CYS A 383 -3.55 -2.60 23.31
N LEU A 384 -3.87 -1.43 23.85
CA LEU A 384 -4.09 -1.24 25.28
C LEU A 384 -5.25 -2.10 25.78
N TYR A 385 -6.35 -2.15 25.01
CA TYR A 385 -7.49 -3.01 25.34
C TYR A 385 -7.13 -4.50 25.29
N ALA A 386 -6.29 -4.92 24.35
CA ALA A 386 -5.84 -6.30 24.22
C ALA A 386 -5.03 -6.79 25.43
N PHE A 387 -4.30 -5.90 26.12
CA PHE A 387 -3.53 -6.23 27.32
C PHE A 387 -4.36 -6.26 28.61
N ARG A 388 -5.65 -5.94 28.54
CA ARG A 388 -6.52 -6.00 29.72
C ARG A 388 -6.70 -7.46 30.15
N ARG A 389 -6.68 -7.70 31.48
CA ARG A 389 -6.90 -9.03 32.07
C ARG A 389 -8.18 -9.67 31.56
N GLY A 390 -8.10 -10.95 31.18
CA GLY A 390 -9.22 -11.72 30.65
C GLY A 390 -9.60 -11.43 29.17
N ARG A 391 -8.89 -10.56 28.46
CA ARG A 391 -9.12 -10.25 27.02
C ARG A 391 -7.99 -10.73 26.11
N THR A 392 -6.84 -11.06 26.68
CA THR A 392 -5.64 -11.45 25.93
C THR A 392 -5.77 -12.90 25.47
N ASN A 393 -5.90 -13.11 24.17
CA ASN A 393 -5.78 -14.44 23.55
C ASN A 393 -4.64 -14.45 22.51
N GLN A 394 -4.23 -15.65 22.06
CA GLN A 394 -3.12 -15.81 21.13
C GLN A 394 -3.33 -14.99 19.84
N ALA A 395 -4.54 -14.95 19.28
CA ALA A 395 -4.84 -14.24 18.05
C ALA A 395 -4.62 -12.72 18.19
N VAL A 396 -5.24 -12.11 19.22
CA VAL A 396 -5.12 -10.66 19.46
C VAL A 396 -3.68 -10.29 19.82
N LEU A 397 -3.01 -11.07 20.66
CA LEU A 397 -1.62 -10.81 21.04
C LEU A 397 -0.68 -10.93 19.83
N THR A 398 -0.92 -11.90 18.93
CA THR A 398 -0.18 -12.02 17.67
C THR A 398 -0.33 -10.75 16.82
N LEU A 399 -1.54 -10.20 16.71
CA LEU A 399 -1.74 -8.94 15.96
C LEU A 399 -1.01 -7.76 16.62
N VAL A 400 -1.00 -7.68 17.96
CA VAL A 400 -0.28 -6.62 18.67
C VAL A 400 1.23 -6.73 18.44
N VAL A 401 1.81 -7.93 18.62
CA VAL A 401 3.25 -8.15 18.41
C VAL A 401 3.63 -7.92 16.94
N ALA A 402 2.79 -8.38 16.00
CA ALA A 402 2.99 -8.13 14.58
C ALA A 402 2.92 -6.64 14.23
N ALA A 403 1.95 -5.90 14.79
CA ALA A 403 1.86 -4.46 14.58
C ALA A 403 3.11 -3.72 15.08
N VAL A 404 3.59 -4.05 16.28
CA VAL A 404 4.82 -3.48 16.85
C VAL A 404 6.04 -3.84 16.00
N GLY A 405 6.20 -5.11 15.64
CA GLY A 405 7.31 -5.57 14.79
C GLY A 405 7.31 -4.90 13.42
N MET A 406 6.16 -4.89 12.73
CA MET A 406 6.03 -4.24 11.43
C MET A 406 6.24 -2.71 11.52
N ALA A 407 5.72 -2.05 12.57
CA ALA A 407 5.94 -0.63 12.80
C ALA A 407 7.43 -0.32 13.06
N ALA A 408 8.12 -1.18 13.81
CA ALA A 408 9.57 -1.06 14.04
C ALA A 408 10.36 -1.14 12.72
N PHE A 409 10.02 -2.08 11.82
CA PHE A 409 10.65 -2.16 10.50
C PHE A 409 10.23 -1.03 9.54
N THR A 410 9.04 -0.47 9.71
CA THR A 410 8.54 0.63 8.86
C THR A 410 9.10 1.98 9.26
N LEU A 411 9.17 2.26 10.55
CA LEU A 411 9.52 3.58 11.10
C LEU A 411 10.96 3.63 11.65
N GLY A 412 11.48 2.51 12.17
CA GLY A 412 12.79 2.45 12.81
C GLY A 412 13.94 2.81 11.87
N PRO A 413 14.10 2.16 10.70
CA PRO A 413 15.18 2.48 9.78
C PRO A 413 15.20 3.94 9.33
N PRO A 414 14.09 4.57 8.89
CA PRO A 414 14.07 6.01 8.59
C PRO A 414 14.44 6.90 9.77
N LEU A 415 14.00 6.56 10.99
CA LEU A 415 14.37 7.31 12.20
C LEU A 415 15.85 7.16 12.55
N ALA A 416 16.47 6.06 12.14
CA ALA A 416 17.91 5.83 12.27
C ALA A 416 18.72 6.37 11.06
N GLY A 417 18.12 7.14 10.14
CA GLY A 417 18.79 7.68 8.96
C GLY A 417 19.00 6.66 7.81
N ILE A 418 18.44 5.43 7.93
CA ILE A 418 18.59 4.36 6.93
C ILE A 418 17.46 4.50 5.89
N GLY A 419 17.66 5.32 4.85
CA GLY A 419 16.66 5.55 3.80
C GLY A 419 16.42 4.39 2.83
N THR A 420 17.35 3.43 2.77
CA THR A 420 17.37 2.36 1.75
C THR A 420 16.50 1.13 2.08
N PHE A 421 15.92 1.04 3.28
CA PHE A 421 15.25 -0.18 3.80
C PHE A 421 13.86 -0.46 3.20
N LEU A 422 13.47 0.19 2.11
CA LEU A 422 12.17 -0.01 1.44
C LEU A 422 10.95 0.08 2.40
N SER A 423 11.04 0.90 3.42
CA SER A 423 10.04 1.06 4.48
C SER A 423 8.64 1.35 3.94
N GLY A 424 8.53 2.08 2.83
CA GLY A 424 7.26 2.39 2.17
C GLY A 424 6.43 1.17 1.77
N ARG A 425 7.08 0.02 1.50
CA ARG A 425 6.40 -1.23 1.09
C ARG A 425 5.69 -1.93 2.24
N TRP A 426 6.08 -1.68 3.49
CA TRP A 426 5.50 -2.29 4.69
C TRP A 426 4.14 -1.70 5.06
N PHE A 427 3.89 -0.43 4.73
CA PHE A 427 2.67 0.26 5.15
C PHE A 427 1.38 -0.47 4.75
N ALA A 428 1.29 -1.02 3.54
CA ALA A 428 0.08 -1.70 3.10
C ALA A 428 -0.23 -2.97 3.92
N PHE A 429 0.81 -3.70 4.34
CA PHE A 429 0.69 -4.89 5.21
C PHE A 429 0.35 -4.47 6.64
N LEU A 430 1.03 -3.47 7.16
CA LEU A 430 0.79 -2.92 8.49
C LEU A 430 -0.64 -2.39 8.63
N TYR A 431 -1.17 -1.72 7.60
CA TYR A 431 -2.52 -1.17 7.62
C TYR A 431 -3.62 -2.24 7.76
N VAL A 432 -3.39 -3.48 7.30
CA VAL A 432 -4.31 -4.61 7.54
C VAL A 432 -4.43 -4.88 9.03
N VAL A 433 -3.29 -5.02 9.71
CA VAL A 433 -3.24 -5.30 11.14
C VAL A 433 -3.79 -4.13 11.96
N MET A 434 -3.40 -2.89 11.56
CA MET A 434 -3.87 -1.66 12.21
C MET A 434 -5.38 -1.47 12.08
N ALA A 435 -5.99 -1.77 10.93
CA ALA A 435 -7.43 -1.65 10.73
C ALA A 435 -8.21 -2.59 11.67
N ILE A 436 -7.74 -3.83 11.85
CA ILE A 436 -8.34 -4.80 12.76
C ILE A 436 -8.20 -4.34 14.22
N LEU A 437 -7.00 -3.94 14.64
CA LEU A 437 -6.75 -3.43 15.99
C LEU A 437 -7.53 -2.15 16.27
N THR A 438 -7.68 -1.26 15.28
CA THR A 438 -8.51 -0.05 15.39
C THR A 438 -9.98 -0.40 15.64
N ALA A 439 -10.52 -1.41 14.94
CA ALA A 439 -11.89 -1.87 15.16
C ALA A 439 -12.07 -2.45 16.58
N ILE A 440 -11.09 -3.20 17.10
CA ILE A 440 -11.07 -3.67 18.49
C ILE A 440 -11.07 -2.48 19.46
N GLY A 441 -10.20 -1.49 19.23
CA GLY A 441 -10.09 -0.29 20.07
C GLY A 441 -11.37 0.54 20.10
N PHE A 442 -11.99 0.76 18.93
CA PHE A 442 -13.21 1.56 18.83
C PHE A 442 -14.43 0.84 19.36
N SER A 443 -14.48 -0.50 19.28
CA SER A 443 -15.52 -1.29 19.96
C SER A 443 -15.47 -1.12 21.49
N HIS A 444 -14.28 -0.94 22.04
CA HIS A 444 -14.11 -0.62 23.45
C HIS A 444 -14.51 0.83 23.78
N LEU A 445 -14.06 1.81 22.99
CA LEU A 445 -14.41 3.22 23.19
C LEU A 445 -15.92 3.47 23.14
N GLN A 446 -16.64 2.76 22.25
CA GLN A 446 -18.10 2.85 22.16
C GLN A 446 -18.80 2.50 23.47
N ARG A 447 -18.25 1.58 24.26
CA ARG A 447 -18.83 1.14 25.54
C ARG A 447 -18.43 2.02 26.72
N GLY A 448 -17.25 2.64 26.64
CA GLY A 448 -16.63 3.29 27.80
C GLY A 448 -16.67 4.82 27.78
N LEU A 449 -16.84 5.48 26.63
CA LEU A 449 -16.90 6.93 26.56
C LEU A 449 -18.32 7.47 26.82
N SER A 450 -18.40 8.67 27.40
CA SER A 450 -19.68 9.38 27.47
C SER A 450 -20.24 9.61 26.06
N PRO A 451 -21.58 9.52 25.87
CA PRO A 451 -22.20 9.64 24.53
C PRO A 451 -21.77 10.88 23.76
N THR A 452 -21.65 12.02 24.44
CA THR A 452 -21.25 13.28 23.81
C THR A 452 -19.81 13.24 23.29
N LEU A 453 -18.85 12.77 24.11
CA LEU A 453 -17.45 12.63 23.71
C LEU A 453 -17.29 11.61 22.59
N LEU A 454 -18.01 10.49 22.68
CA LEU A 454 -18.02 9.47 21.65
C LEU A 454 -18.49 10.03 20.32
N VAL A 455 -19.61 10.76 20.30
CA VAL A 455 -20.16 11.34 19.05
C VAL A 455 -19.20 12.36 18.45
N VAL A 456 -18.66 13.29 19.24
CA VAL A 456 -17.70 14.27 18.75
C VAL A 456 -16.47 13.60 18.16
N PHE A 457 -15.91 12.63 18.89
CA PHE A 457 -14.75 11.87 18.44
C PHE A 457 -15.05 11.08 17.16
N MET A 458 -16.19 10.37 17.12
CA MET A 458 -16.60 9.59 15.95
C MET A 458 -16.90 10.47 14.74
N LEU A 459 -17.52 11.64 14.91
CA LEU A 459 -17.76 12.57 13.79
C LEU A 459 -16.46 13.12 13.21
N VAL A 460 -15.50 13.51 14.06
CA VAL A 460 -14.19 13.97 13.60
C VAL A 460 -13.47 12.86 12.85
N PHE A 461 -13.45 11.66 13.41
CA PHE A 461 -12.78 10.51 12.79
C PHE A 461 -13.46 10.07 11.49
N LEU A 462 -14.80 9.99 11.50
CA LEU A 462 -15.62 9.63 10.34
C LEU A 462 -15.37 10.52 9.13
N TYR A 463 -15.35 11.82 9.37
CA TYR A 463 -15.17 12.80 8.30
C TYR A 463 -13.71 12.88 7.86
N ALA A 464 -12.78 13.02 8.81
CA ALA A 464 -11.39 13.27 8.49
C ALA A 464 -10.71 12.05 7.87
N PHE A 465 -10.93 10.84 8.40
CA PHE A 465 -10.17 9.66 7.97
C PHE A 465 -10.39 9.31 6.48
N PRO A 466 -11.62 9.10 5.98
CA PRO A 466 -11.82 8.77 4.57
C PRO A 466 -11.36 9.88 3.64
N MET A 467 -11.62 11.16 3.99
CA MET A 467 -11.22 12.32 3.19
C MET A 467 -9.70 12.40 3.04
N VAL A 468 -8.99 12.32 4.18
CA VAL A 468 -7.53 12.40 4.22
C VAL A 468 -6.90 11.21 3.48
N MET A 469 -7.40 10.00 3.72
CA MET A 469 -6.82 8.79 3.15
C MET A 469 -7.03 8.66 1.64
N VAL A 470 -8.21 9.01 1.13
CA VAL A 470 -8.50 8.89 -0.31
C VAL A 470 -7.84 10.03 -1.10
N ALA A 471 -7.80 11.24 -0.56
CA ALA A 471 -7.18 12.40 -1.20
C ALA A 471 -5.66 12.52 -0.95
N SER A 472 -5.06 11.62 -0.15
CA SER A 472 -3.62 11.65 0.13
C SER A 472 -2.79 11.39 -1.13
N PRO A 473 -1.53 11.88 -1.19
CA PRO A 473 -0.62 11.61 -2.30
C PRO A 473 -0.48 10.11 -2.61
N LYS A 474 -0.57 9.25 -1.59
CA LYS A 474 -0.55 7.79 -1.76
C LYS A 474 -1.79 7.24 -2.46
N GLY A 475 -2.96 7.85 -2.27
CA GLY A 475 -4.19 7.47 -2.96
C GLY A 475 -4.31 8.04 -4.38
N THR A 476 -3.57 9.10 -4.68
CA THR A 476 -3.68 9.90 -5.91
C THR A 476 -2.45 9.80 -6.82
N ILE A 477 -1.74 8.69 -6.80
CA ILE A 477 -0.45 8.50 -7.49
C ILE A 477 -0.54 8.59 -9.03
N ASP A 478 -1.70 8.34 -9.59
CA ASP A 478 -1.99 8.42 -11.03
C ASP A 478 -2.37 9.85 -11.46
N ASN A 479 -3.05 10.59 -10.59
CA ASN A 479 -3.49 11.97 -10.83
C ASN A 479 -3.50 12.75 -9.50
N PRO A 480 -2.36 13.32 -9.07
CA PRO A 480 -2.26 14.05 -7.81
C PRO A 480 -3.23 15.23 -7.73
N VAL A 481 -3.98 15.33 -6.64
CA VAL A 481 -4.91 16.43 -6.34
C VAL A 481 -4.21 17.56 -5.58
N LEU A 482 -3.29 17.17 -4.71
CA LEU A 482 -2.49 18.09 -3.91
C LEU A 482 -1.11 18.22 -4.53
N ASP A 483 -0.61 19.42 -4.55
CA ASP A 483 0.76 19.68 -4.97
C ASP A 483 1.74 19.07 -3.97
N HIS A 484 2.59 18.16 -4.44
CA HIS A 484 3.56 17.46 -3.61
C HIS A 484 4.83 17.15 -4.44
N GLU A 485 5.92 16.92 -3.74
CA GLU A 485 7.25 16.70 -4.33
C GLU A 485 7.46 15.27 -4.90
N GLN A 486 6.42 14.50 -5.13
CA GLN A 486 6.55 13.16 -5.69
C GLN A 486 6.10 13.12 -7.15
N PRO A 487 6.87 12.51 -8.06
CA PRO A 487 6.45 12.35 -9.44
C PRO A 487 5.17 11.49 -9.51
N ARG A 488 4.25 11.86 -10.39
CA ARG A 488 3.12 10.98 -10.72
C ARG A 488 3.65 9.68 -11.34
N LEU A 489 2.92 8.60 -11.16
CA LEU A 489 3.28 7.28 -11.70
C LEU A 489 2.52 6.91 -12.99
N GLY A 490 1.55 7.73 -13.40
CA GLY A 490 0.82 7.60 -14.66
C GLY A 490 1.45 8.45 -15.77
N TYR A 491 1.21 8.06 -17.00
CA TYR A 491 1.60 8.81 -18.22
C TYR A 491 0.34 9.21 -18.99
N THR A 492 0.41 10.27 -19.79
CA THR A 492 -0.65 10.64 -20.73
C THR A 492 -0.58 9.78 -21.98
N GLN A 493 -1.65 9.84 -22.81
CA GLN A 493 -1.65 9.13 -24.10
C GLN A 493 -0.59 9.72 -25.03
N GLU A 494 -0.39 11.03 -24.99
CA GLU A 494 0.59 11.78 -25.76
C GLU A 494 2.02 11.43 -25.35
N GLU A 495 2.28 11.29 -24.05
CA GLU A 495 3.59 10.83 -23.53
C GLU A 495 3.90 9.41 -24.00
N LEU A 496 2.92 8.49 -23.97
CA LEU A 496 3.12 7.12 -24.45
C LEU A 496 3.28 7.08 -25.98
N ALA A 497 2.52 7.88 -26.74
CA ALA A 497 2.69 7.99 -28.18
C ALA A 497 4.07 8.53 -28.55
N ALA A 498 4.55 9.57 -27.87
CA ALA A 498 5.90 10.09 -28.04
C ALA A 498 6.97 9.05 -27.70
N MET A 499 6.79 8.30 -26.61
CA MET A 499 7.70 7.22 -26.23
C MET A 499 7.82 6.16 -27.33
N HIS A 500 6.71 5.73 -27.94
CA HIS A 500 6.74 4.77 -29.05
C HIS A 500 7.38 5.37 -30.30
N THR A 501 6.95 6.58 -30.72
CA THR A 501 7.48 7.23 -31.92
C THR A 501 8.98 7.50 -31.82
N LEU A 502 9.41 8.13 -30.73
CA LEU A 502 10.83 8.46 -30.56
C LEU A 502 11.68 7.21 -30.31
N GLY A 503 11.19 6.23 -29.56
CA GLY A 503 11.90 4.98 -29.33
C GLY A 503 12.13 4.15 -30.59
N GLU A 504 11.25 4.27 -31.62
CA GLU A 504 11.38 3.58 -32.92
C GLU A 504 12.21 4.39 -33.92
N THR A 505 12.18 5.72 -33.86
CA THR A 505 12.78 6.59 -34.88
C THR A 505 14.16 7.13 -34.51
N THR A 506 14.51 7.14 -33.20
CA THR A 506 15.79 7.64 -32.74
C THR A 506 16.83 6.52 -32.54
N THR A 507 18.10 6.85 -32.73
CA THR A 507 19.21 5.89 -32.70
C THR A 507 20.18 6.14 -31.52
N GLY A 508 19.68 6.61 -30.39
CA GLY A 508 20.49 6.82 -29.19
C GLY A 508 21.31 5.58 -28.82
N SER A 509 22.61 5.75 -28.61
CA SER A 509 23.56 4.68 -28.28
C SER A 509 24.01 4.75 -26.81
N GLN A 510 24.80 3.77 -26.36
CA GLN A 510 25.40 3.84 -25.01
C GLN A 510 26.37 5.03 -24.83
N SER A 511 27.06 5.42 -25.90
CA SER A 511 28.00 6.52 -25.92
C SER A 511 27.34 7.88 -26.15
N ASP A 512 26.12 7.90 -26.67
CA ASP A 512 25.36 9.11 -27.01
C ASP A 512 23.86 8.89 -26.71
N PRO A 513 23.47 8.90 -25.44
CA PRO A 513 22.08 8.67 -25.05
C PRO A 513 21.25 9.95 -25.23
N ILE A 514 19.96 9.79 -25.53
CA ILE A 514 18.98 10.86 -25.48
C ILE A 514 18.55 11.06 -24.02
N PHE A 515 18.46 12.29 -23.56
CA PHE A 515 18.22 12.59 -22.15
C PHE A 515 16.80 13.11 -21.89
N THR A 516 16.23 12.72 -20.75
CA THR A 516 14.94 13.20 -20.24
C THR A 516 14.91 13.04 -18.71
N ASP A 517 13.77 13.31 -18.05
CA ASP A 517 13.65 13.03 -16.64
C ASP A 517 13.76 11.52 -16.32
N PHE A 518 14.18 11.19 -15.10
CA PHE A 518 14.50 9.81 -14.71
C PHE A 518 13.32 8.82 -14.90
N PRO A 519 12.06 9.10 -14.51
CA PRO A 519 10.96 8.18 -14.74
C PRO A 519 10.73 7.90 -16.23
N TYR A 520 10.83 8.92 -17.07
CA TYR A 520 10.56 8.80 -18.49
C TYR A 520 11.71 8.11 -19.25
N SER A 521 12.97 8.40 -18.90
CA SER A 521 14.12 7.67 -19.43
C SER A 521 14.07 6.17 -19.10
N THR A 522 13.62 5.83 -17.90
CA THR A 522 13.45 4.44 -17.49
C THR A 522 12.34 3.76 -18.32
N LEU A 523 11.22 4.44 -18.56
CA LEU A 523 10.14 3.93 -19.41
C LEU A 523 10.65 3.57 -20.81
N PHE A 524 11.35 4.48 -21.47
CA PHE A 524 11.97 4.24 -22.79
C PHE A 524 12.87 3.00 -22.77
N ASN A 525 13.80 2.93 -21.82
CA ASN A 525 14.76 1.84 -21.71
C ASN A 525 14.12 0.46 -21.42
N ARG A 526 12.86 0.41 -20.97
CA ARG A 526 12.12 -0.84 -20.72
C ARG A 526 11.28 -1.29 -21.90
N VAL A 527 10.93 -0.36 -22.79
CA VAL A 527 10.09 -0.65 -23.96
C VAL A 527 10.94 -0.80 -25.22
N HIS A 528 12.01 -0.02 -25.35
CA HIS A 528 12.87 0.04 -26.52
C HIS A 528 14.32 -0.32 -26.19
N SER A 529 15.05 -0.73 -27.23
CA SER A 529 16.49 -1.03 -27.14
C SER A 529 17.39 0.23 -27.18
N THR A 530 16.84 1.36 -27.60
CA THR A 530 17.51 2.66 -27.64
C THR A 530 17.85 3.12 -26.21
N ARG A 531 19.01 3.74 -26.03
CA ARG A 531 19.47 4.21 -24.72
C ARG A 531 19.02 5.63 -24.42
N PHE A 532 18.31 5.77 -23.32
CA PHE A 532 17.88 7.05 -22.78
C PHE A 532 18.50 7.28 -21.40
N GLY A 533 19.06 8.48 -21.20
CA GLY A 533 19.67 8.91 -19.95
C GLY A 533 18.74 9.79 -19.12
N ALA A 534 19.00 9.88 -17.81
CA ALA A 534 18.38 10.90 -16.98
C ALA A 534 19.16 12.23 -17.12
N ALA A 535 18.46 13.28 -17.56
CA ALA A 535 19.03 14.60 -17.75
C ALA A 535 19.58 15.18 -16.45
N THR A 536 20.68 15.93 -16.55
CA THR A 536 21.19 16.76 -15.47
C THR A 536 20.68 18.19 -15.67
N VAL A 537 19.84 18.64 -14.76
CA VAL A 537 19.27 19.99 -14.78
C VAL A 537 19.53 20.61 -13.40
N PRO A 538 20.57 21.46 -13.27
CA PRO A 538 20.81 22.23 -12.05
C PRO A 538 19.68 23.22 -11.77
N ASP A 539 19.42 23.54 -10.50
CA ASP A 539 18.39 24.51 -10.11
C ASP A 539 18.65 25.89 -10.77
N GLY A 540 17.66 26.36 -11.54
CA GLY A 540 17.71 27.66 -12.21
C GLY A 540 18.60 27.73 -13.45
N GLU A 541 19.21 26.62 -13.86
CA GLU A 541 20.08 26.53 -15.02
C GLU A 541 19.44 25.80 -16.19
N ARG A 542 20.08 25.86 -17.34
CA ARG A 542 19.67 25.13 -18.55
C ARG A 542 20.26 23.72 -18.55
N ALA A 543 19.52 22.79 -19.10
CA ALA A 543 20.05 21.47 -19.40
C ALA A 543 21.18 21.55 -20.41
N THR A 544 22.26 20.82 -20.16
CA THR A 544 23.51 20.89 -20.96
C THR A 544 23.63 19.79 -22.01
N ASP A 545 22.82 18.74 -21.89
CA ASP A 545 22.86 17.59 -22.81
C ASP A 545 22.42 17.99 -24.24
N ASP A 546 22.97 17.33 -25.29
CA ASP A 546 22.74 17.70 -26.69
C ASP A 546 21.36 17.35 -27.20
N GLU A 547 20.86 16.16 -26.90
CA GLU A 547 19.54 15.67 -27.27
C GLU A 547 18.66 15.52 -26.03
N LEU A 548 17.55 16.27 -25.99
CA LEU A 548 16.70 16.38 -24.81
C LEU A 548 15.22 16.19 -25.16
N ILE A 549 14.54 15.40 -24.34
CA ILE A 549 13.09 15.28 -24.36
C ILE A 549 12.52 16.01 -23.15
N TYR A 550 11.67 16.98 -23.42
CA TYR A 550 10.88 17.73 -22.45
C TYR A 550 9.45 17.19 -22.42
N ARG A 551 8.85 17.09 -21.24
CA ARG A 551 7.41 16.84 -21.05
C ARG A 551 6.77 18.06 -20.40
N GLU A 552 5.57 18.45 -20.85
CA GLU A 552 4.81 19.57 -20.25
C GLU A 552 4.59 19.34 -18.74
N TYR A 553 4.43 18.08 -18.33
CA TYR A 553 4.41 17.67 -16.93
C TYR A 553 5.59 18.21 -16.08
N GLN A 554 6.75 18.45 -16.69
CA GLN A 554 7.94 18.99 -16.01
C GLN A 554 7.72 20.42 -15.50
N THR A 555 6.79 21.19 -16.10
CA THR A 555 6.41 22.52 -15.64
C THR A 555 5.56 22.48 -14.39
N ASP A 556 4.55 21.62 -14.34
CA ASP A 556 3.52 21.61 -13.30
C ASP A 556 3.67 20.46 -12.30
N GLY A 557 4.37 19.39 -12.70
CA GLY A 557 4.57 18.19 -11.91
C GLY A 557 5.76 18.24 -10.97
N ALA A 558 6.23 17.05 -10.59
CA ALA A 558 7.39 16.84 -9.75
C ALA A 558 8.34 15.81 -10.39
N PRO A 559 8.90 16.09 -11.58
CA PRO A 559 9.81 15.17 -12.26
C PRO A 559 11.14 15.05 -11.53
N LEU A 560 11.81 13.91 -11.73
CA LEU A 560 13.09 13.59 -11.14
C LEU A 560 14.20 13.81 -12.16
N PHE A 561 15.13 14.70 -11.85
CA PHE A 561 16.35 14.95 -12.61
C PHE A 561 17.60 14.54 -11.84
N ARG A 562 18.73 14.37 -12.52
CA ARG A 562 20.02 14.28 -11.85
C ARG A 562 20.47 15.67 -11.41
N SER A 563 20.95 15.80 -10.18
CA SER A 563 21.71 16.99 -9.75
C SER A 563 23.16 16.89 -10.20
N GLY A 564 23.85 18.02 -10.35
CA GLY A 564 25.29 18.06 -10.67
C GLY A 564 26.19 17.35 -9.64
N GLU A 565 25.70 17.08 -8.44
CA GLU A 565 26.37 16.35 -7.36
C GLU A 565 26.12 14.83 -7.38
N GLY A 566 25.52 14.29 -8.46
CA GLY A 566 25.27 12.86 -8.64
C GLY A 566 23.99 12.31 -7.98
N GLY A 567 23.26 13.13 -7.24
CA GLY A 567 21.95 12.78 -6.65
C GLY A 567 20.80 12.95 -7.64
N GLN A 568 19.62 12.46 -7.26
CA GLN A 568 18.36 12.74 -7.97
C GLN A 568 17.60 13.80 -7.17
N ARG A 569 17.09 14.81 -7.86
CA ARG A 569 16.27 15.88 -7.27
C ARG A 569 14.91 15.95 -7.94
N VAL A 570 13.91 16.24 -7.13
CA VAL A 570 12.56 16.55 -7.59
C VAL A 570 12.48 18.07 -7.73
N HIS A 571 12.35 18.56 -8.95
CA HIS A 571 12.10 19.98 -9.19
C HIS A 571 11.35 20.21 -10.51
N ARG A 572 10.79 21.40 -10.66
CA ARG A 572 10.05 21.83 -11.84
C ARG A 572 10.99 22.52 -12.81
N VAL A 573 10.79 22.25 -14.09
CA VAL A 573 11.63 22.79 -15.15
C VAL A 573 10.74 23.33 -16.28
N LEU A 574 11.02 24.54 -16.71
CA LEU A 574 10.32 25.15 -17.84
C LEU A 574 10.84 24.59 -19.17
N GLU A 575 10.00 24.57 -20.20
CA GLU A 575 10.41 24.16 -21.57
C GLU A 575 11.62 24.97 -22.06
N SER A 576 11.66 26.26 -21.77
CA SER A 576 12.77 27.14 -22.16
C SER A 576 14.11 26.81 -21.54
N ALA A 577 14.15 26.05 -20.43
CA ALA A 577 15.37 25.56 -19.83
C ALA A 577 15.90 24.27 -20.49
N VAL A 578 15.00 23.45 -21.04
CA VAL A 578 15.33 22.17 -21.70
C VAL A 578 15.44 22.35 -23.21
N CYS A 579 14.43 22.95 -23.83
CA CYS A 579 14.32 23.19 -25.27
C CYS A 579 14.21 24.69 -25.59
N PRO A 580 15.29 25.48 -25.36
CA PRO A 580 15.26 26.92 -25.68
C PRO A 580 15.13 27.15 -27.18
N PRO A 581 14.74 28.36 -27.64
CA PRO A 581 14.61 28.70 -29.06
C PRO A 581 15.89 28.55 -29.89
N SER A 582 17.05 28.41 -29.25
CA SER A 582 18.36 28.15 -29.90
C SER A 582 18.58 26.68 -30.24
N ARG A 583 17.67 25.79 -29.90
CA ARG A 583 17.72 24.36 -30.25
C ARG A 583 16.70 24.04 -31.35
N ASP A 584 17.04 23.11 -32.20
CA ASP A 584 16.12 22.59 -33.20
C ASP A 584 15.06 21.68 -32.56
N LYS A 585 13.79 21.98 -32.77
CA LYS A 585 12.68 21.11 -32.36
C LYS A 585 12.47 20.05 -33.41
N LEU A 586 12.79 18.79 -33.13
CA LEU A 586 12.67 17.66 -34.01
C LEU A 586 11.31 16.96 -33.94
N TYR A 587 10.65 17.04 -32.78
CA TYR A 587 9.32 16.44 -32.57
C TYR A 587 8.55 17.26 -31.51
N ALA A 588 7.23 17.36 -31.70
CA ALA A 588 6.31 17.88 -30.68
C ALA A 588 4.90 17.31 -30.92
N ASN A 589 4.18 16.95 -29.84
CA ASN A 589 2.79 16.48 -29.90
C ASN A 589 1.87 17.16 -28.88
N GLY A 590 2.30 18.28 -28.29
CA GLY A 590 1.58 18.99 -27.24
C GLY A 590 2.17 18.73 -25.87
N ASP A 591 2.21 17.48 -25.41
CA ASP A 591 2.72 17.09 -24.09
C ASP A 591 4.24 16.84 -24.08
N VAL A 592 4.84 16.51 -25.23
CA VAL A 592 6.25 16.12 -25.34
C VAL A 592 6.92 16.88 -26.47
N THR A 593 8.08 17.46 -26.19
CA THR A 593 8.97 18.11 -27.17
C THR A 593 10.33 17.42 -27.15
N PHE A 594 10.86 17.06 -28.32
CA PHE A 594 12.22 16.57 -28.51
C PHE A 594 13.04 17.63 -29.23
N CYS A 595 14.16 18.01 -28.67
CA CYS A 595 15.04 19.04 -29.22
C CYS A 595 16.51 18.59 -29.21
N ARG A 596 17.29 19.16 -30.16
CA ARG A 596 18.72 18.93 -30.35
C ARG A 596 19.46 20.28 -30.43
N THR A 597 20.69 20.34 -29.98
CA THR A 597 21.61 21.45 -30.27
C THR A 597 21.82 21.57 -31.77
N ALA A 598 21.68 22.82 -32.31
CA ALA A 598 21.81 23.12 -33.74
C ALA A 598 23.24 22.90 -34.26
#